data_2f46595591f561a8b5c33db5b1095c04
#
_entry.id   2f46595591f561a8b5c33db5b1095c04
#
_cell.length_a   1.000
_cell.length_b   1.000
_cell.length_c   1.000
_cell.angle_alpha   90.00
_cell.angle_beta   90.00
_cell.angle_gamma   90.00
#
_symmetry.space_group_name_H-M   'P 1'
#
loop_
_entity.id
_entity.type
_entity.pdbx_description
1 polymer ?
#
loop_
_entity_poly.entity_id
_entity_poly.type
_entity_poly.pdbx_seq_one_letter_code
_entity_poly.pdbx_strand_id
1 'polypeptide(L)'
;MKKFFFLALMAVVAMSTHAQNVQLHYDFGRNIYSNEEAGRPKVTLTLEQFKADKWGSWFYFVDVDFSRKFTESAYTEISREFNIGNKGFAAHVEYDGGLSKTSSFQQSALIGAAWNGHSADFSKTYSVQLMYKHYFKAYDYSNAYHSFQLTGVWGLNFADNKCSFSGFVDFWRGEKGNGHGELVILTEPQLWYNVTDHFSIGTEVEISNNFVYNVYNDKKFFVNPTLGVKWNF
;
A
#
# COMPACT_ATOMS: atom_id res chain seq x y z
N MET A 1 13.06 -1.47 -24.43
CA MET A 1 12.44 -1.08 -23.15
C MET A 1 11.57 -2.19 -22.52
N LYS A 2 10.70 -2.90 -23.27
CA LYS A 2 9.85 -3.98 -22.71
C LYS A 2 10.63 -5.13 -22.06
N LYS A 3 11.83 -5.46 -22.54
CA LYS A 3 12.66 -6.55 -21.98
C LYS A 3 13.35 -6.19 -20.66
N PHE A 4 13.66 -4.91 -20.42
CA PHE A 4 14.27 -4.45 -19.17
C PHE A 4 13.27 -4.42 -18.01
N PHE A 5 12.00 -4.10 -18.28
CA PHE A 5 10.94 -4.11 -17.27
C PHE A 5 10.65 -5.53 -16.77
N PHE A 6 10.63 -6.50 -17.69
CA PHE A 6 10.45 -7.92 -17.34
C PHE A 6 11.64 -8.50 -16.55
N LEU A 7 12.87 -8.04 -16.85
CA LEU A 7 14.06 -8.45 -16.12
C LEU A 7 14.12 -7.83 -14.71
N ALA A 8 13.70 -6.60 -14.53
CA ALA A 8 13.61 -5.95 -13.23
C ALA A 8 12.55 -6.62 -12.35
N LEU A 9 11.39 -6.99 -12.90
CA LEU A 9 10.35 -7.74 -12.20
C LEU A 9 10.84 -9.14 -11.81
N MET A 10 11.56 -9.84 -12.71
CA MET A 10 12.15 -11.16 -12.43
C MET A 10 13.31 -11.09 -11.41
N ALA A 11 14.07 -10.01 -11.37
CA ALA A 11 15.14 -9.82 -10.38
C ALA A 11 14.59 -9.60 -8.96
N VAL A 12 13.44 -8.94 -8.81
CA VAL A 12 12.74 -8.78 -7.53
C VAL A 12 12.22 -10.13 -7.02
N VAL A 13 11.70 -10.99 -7.90
CA VAL A 13 11.24 -12.35 -7.55
C VAL A 13 12.39 -13.28 -7.12
N ALA A 14 13.63 -13.04 -7.57
CA ALA A 14 14.78 -13.87 -7.21
C ALA A 14 15.39 -13.57 -5.83
N MET A 15 14.96 -12.53 -5.13
CA MET A 15 15.47 -12.16 -3.80
C MET A 15 14.67 -12.82 -2.67
N SER A 16 14.73 -14.10 -2.63
CA SER A 16 14.42 -15.15 -1.65
C SER A 16 13.98 -14.81 -0.21
N THR A 17 13.05 -15.61 0.22
CA THR A 17 12.93 -16.49 1.40
C THR A 17 12.22 -16.05 2.65
N HIS A 18 11.46 -14.97 2.78
CA HIS A 18 10.53 -14.81 3.92
C HIS A 18 9.45 -13.78 3.63
N ALA A 19 8.19 -14.18 3.85
CA ALA A 19 7.00 -13.34 3.76
C ALA A 19 6.91 -12.48 2.47
N GLN A 20 7.20 -13.09 1.33
CA GLN A 20 6.98 -12.50 0.02
C GLN A 20 5.72 -13.10 -0.59
N ASN A 21 4.86 -12.26 -1.15
CA ASN A 21 3.66 -12.72 -1.83
C ASN A 21 3.39 -11.94 -3.12
N VAL A 22 2.60 -12.56 -3.98
CA VAL A 22 2.02 -11.95 -5.18
C VAL A 22 0.52 -12.04 -5.06
N GLN A 23 -0.17 -10.92 -5.26
CA GLN A 23 -1.61 -10.84 -5.23
C GLN A 23 -2.14 -10.37 -6.58
N LEU A 24 -3.29 -10.88 -6.98
CA LEU A 24 -4.02 -10.40 -8.14
C LEU A 24 -5.45 -10.08 -7.72
N HIS A 25 -5.83 -8.83 -7.86
CA HIS A 25 -7.13 -8.30 -7.44
C HIS A 25 -7.97 -7.90 -8.65
N TYR A 26 -9.26 -8.22 -8.60
CA TYR A 26 -10.27 -7.60 -9.45
C TYR A 26 -11.07 -6.59 -8.63
N ASP A 27 -11.02 -5.33 -9.03
CA ASP A 27 -11.62 -4.18 -8.35
C ASP A 27 -13.02 -3.90 -8.88
N PHE A 28 -14.00 -3.75 -7.96
CA PHE A 28 -15.39 -3.46 -8.27
C PHE A 28 -15.74 -1.97 -8.14
N GLY A 29 -14.83 -1.11 -7.68
CA GLY A 29 -15.07 0.31 -7.46
C GLY A 29 -15.66 1.02 -8.67
N ARG A 30 -15.06 0.83 -9.84
CA ARG A 30 -15.58 1.36 -11.10
C ARG A 30 -16.98 0.82 -11.47
N ASN A 31 -17.39 -0.33 -10.98
CA ASN A 31 -18.73 -0.86 -11.21
C ASN A 31 -19.75 -0.20 -10.27
N ILE A 32 -19.31 0.17 -9.07
CA ILE A 32 -20.11 0.82 -8.03
C ILE A 32 -20.24 2.32 -8.32
N TYR A 33 -19.12 2.96 -8.69
CA TYR A 33 -18.99 4.40 -8.92
C TYR A 33 -18.61 4.68 -10.39
N SER A 34 -19.49 4.31 -11.31
CA SER A 34 -19.20 4.28 -12.75
C SER A 34 -18.85 5.65 -13.35
N ASN A 35 -19.29 6.74 -12.74
CA ASN A 35 -19.00 8.11 -13.17
C ASN A 35 -17.77 8.66 -12.46
N GLU A 36 -17.77 8.58 -11.12
CA GLU A 36 -16.72 9.13 -10.27
C GLU A 36 -15.38 8.43 -10.48
N GLU A 37 -15.42 7.12 -10.71
CA GLU A 37 -14.24 6.27 -10.91
C GLU A 37 -14.17 5.66 -12.32
N ALA A 38 -14.67 6.36 -13.33
CA ALA A 38 -14.69 5.88 -14.72
C ALA A 38 -13.30 5.47 -15.25
N GLY A 39 -12.25 6.09 -14.76
CA GLY A 39 -10.84 5.81 -15.11
C GLY A 39 -10.14 4.75 -14.24
N ARG A 40 -10.78 4.30 -13.15
CA ARG A 40 -10.16 3.36 -12.20
C ARG A 40 -9.83 2.03 -12.88
N PRO A 41 -8.59 1.51 -12.75
CA PRO A 41 -8.22 0.18 -13.21
C PRO A 41 -9.08 -0.90 -12.55
N LYS A 42 -9.30 -2.01 -13.24
CA LYS A 42 -10.08 -3.14 -12.69
C LYS A 42 -9.23 -4.30 -12.22
N VAL A 43 -7.97 -4.30 -12.55
CA VAL A 43 -7.05 -5.37 -12.19
C VAL A 43 -5.76 -4.76 -11.67
N THR A 44 -5.38 -5.17 -10.47
CA THR A 44 -4.11 -4.80 -9.84
C THR A 44 -3.32 -6.06 -9.51
N LEU A 45 -2.05 -6.07 -9.87
CA LEU A 45 -1.06 -7.05 -9.45
C LEU A 45 -0.20 -6.40 -8.37
N THR A 46 -0.23 -6.96 -7.17
CA THR A 46 0.60 -6.54 -6.04
C THR A 46 1.74 -7.52 -5.82
N LEU A 47 2.95 -6.99 -5.69
CA LEU A 47 4.11 -7.69 -5.15
C LEU A 47 4.41 -7.09 -3.79
N GLU A 48 4.42 -7.92 -2.75
CA GLU A 48 4.63 -7.46 -1.38
C GLU A 48 5.69 -8.30 -0.68
N GLN A 49 6.53 -7.67 0.12
CA GLN A 49 7.46 -8.34 1.01
C GLN A 49 7.59 -7.62 2.35
N PHE A 50 7.49 -8.40 3.42
CA PHE A 50 7.96 -8.04 4.75
C PHE A 50 9.14 -8.92 5.14
N LYS A 51 10.21 -8.32 5.68
CA LYS A 51 11.38 -9.06 6.14
C LYS A 51 11.95 -8.43 7.42
N ALA A 52 11.90 -9.19 8.52
CA ALA A 52 12.60 -8.81 9.74
C ALA A 52 14.07 -9.23 9.69
N ASP A 53 14.94 -8.45 10.32
CA ASP A 53 16.34 -8.77 10.54
C ASP A 53 16.82 -8.32 11.94
N LYS A 54 18.10 -8.49 12.25
CA LYS A 54 18.66 -8.13 13.55
C LYS A 54 18.61 -6.63 13.90
N TRP A 55 18.37 -5.78 12.92
CA TRP A 55 18.34 -4.33 13.07
C TRP A 55 16.90 -3.76 13.12
N GLY A 56 15.91 -4.53 12.61
CA GLY A 56 14.52 -4.08 12.48
C GLY A 56 13.80 -4.83 11.37
N SER A 57 13.11 -4.11 10.49
CA SER A 57 12.34 -4.71 9.40
C SER A 57 12.43 -3.91 8.11
N TRP A 58 12.29 -4.59 6.99
CA TRP A 58 12.01 -4.05 5.67
C TRP A 58 10.57 -4.36 5.30
N PHE A 59 9.91 -3.41 4.69
CA PHE A 59 8.64 -3.63 4.01
C PHE A 59 8.68 -2.92 2.67
N TYR A 60 8.15 -3.56 1.64
CA TYR A 60 7.84 -2.89 0.38
C TYR A 60 6.67 -3.57 -0.31
N PHE A 61 5.96 -2.81 -1.10
CA PHE A 61 5.07 -3.34 -2.12
C PHE A 61 5.19 -2.57 -3.43
N VAL A 62 4.75 -3.22 -4.48
CA VAL A 62 4.60 -2.64 -5.82
C VAL A 62 3.25 -3.06 -6.36
N ASP A 63 2.39 -2.09 -6.61
CA ASP A 63 1.12 -2.28 -7.30
C ASP A 63 1.27 -1.94 -8.77
N VAL A 64 0.80 -2.82 -9.62
CA VAL A 64 0.76 -2.63 -11.06
C VAL A 64 -0.68 -2.73 -11.53
N ASP A 65 -1.22 -1.62 -11.99
CA ASP A 65 -2.58 -1.51 -12.48
C ASP A 65 -2.66 -1.80 -13.97
N PHE A 66 -3.68 -2.57 -14.34
CA PHE A 66 -3.90 -2.95 -15.73
C PHE A 66 -5.23 -2.46 -16.28
N SER A 67 -5.17 -1.96 -17.52
CA SER A 67 -6.34 -1.83 -18.39
C SER A 67 -6.45 -3.07 -19.29
N ARG A 68 -7.49 -3.11 -20.14
CA ARG A 68 -7.65 -4.18 -21.14
C ARG A 68 -6.48 -4.30 -22.13
N LYS A 69 -5.66 -3.27 -22.30
CA LYS A 69 -4.67 -3.19 -23.36
C LYS A 69 -3.22 -3.10 -22.87
N PHE A 70 -2.99 -2.51 -21.69
CA PHE A 70 -1.64 -2.24 -21.19
C PHE A 70 -1.62 -1.90 -19.69
N THR A 71 -0.42 -1.76 -19.14
CA THR A 71 -0.20 -1.22 -17.80
C THR A 71 -0.60 0.25 -17.77
N GLU A 72 -1.46 0.61 -16.83
CA GLU A 72 -1.92 1.99 -16.61
C GLU A 72 -1.00 2.74 -15.68
N SER A 73 -0.59 2.10 -14.59
CA SER A 73 0.23 2.67 -13.53
C SER A 73 1.04 1.61 -12.80
N ALA A 74 2.07 2.05 -12.12
CA ALA A 74 2.77 1.29 -11.11
C ALA A 74 3.07 2.23 -9.92
N TYR A 75 2.74 1.79 -8.71
CA TYR A 75 2.99 2.50 -7.46
C TYR A 75 3.80 1.63 -6.51
N THR A 76 4.64 2.23 -5.69
CA THR A 76 5.46 1.51 -4.73
C THR A 76 5.66 2.33 -3.46
N GLU A 77 5.69 1.62 -2.36
CA GLU A 77 6.25 2.10 -1.10
C GLU A 77 7.38 1.17 -0.69
N ILE A 78 8.41 1.74 -0.11
CA ILE A 78 9.52 0.99 0.48
C ILE A 78 9.90 1.63 1.80
N SER A 79 9.87 0.85 2.86
CA SER A 79 10.20 1.33 4.20
C SER A 79 11.27 0.49 4.89
N ARG A 80 11.96 1.13 5.83
CA ARG A 80 12.91 0.51 6.72
C ARG A 80 12.68 0.99 8.14
N GLU A 81 12.58 0.03 9.06
CA GLU A 81 12.59 0.30 10.48
C GLU A 81 13.91 -0.13 11.12
N PHE A 82 14.36 0.66 12.10
CA PHE A 82 15.53 0.39 12.92
C PHE A 82 15.11 0.32 14.38
N ASN A 83 15.24 -0.85 15.00
CA ASN A 83 14.83 -1.07 16.38
C ASN A 83 15.57 -0.16 17.36
N ILE A 84 14.84 0.42 18.29
CA ILE A 84 15.35 1.25 19.39
C ILE A 84 15.06 0.55 20.71
N GLY A 85 16.09 -0.06 21.28
CA GLY A 85 15.94 -0.87 22.49
C GLY A 85 15.16 -2.16 22.25
N ASN A 86 14.38 -2.58 23.26
CA ASN A 86 13.69 -3.88 23.27
C ASN A 86 12.18 -3.77 23.59
N LYS A 87 11.60 -2.58 23.47
CA LYS A 87 10.18 -2.32 23.82
C LYS A 87 9.28 -2.08 22.61
N GLY A 88 9.71 -2.51 21.42
CA GLY A 88 8.96 -2.35 20.19
C GLY A 88 9.10 -0.98 19.51
N PHE A 89 9.88 -0.06 20.04
CA PHE A 89 10.14 1.23 19.37
C PHE A 89 11.14 1.07 18.24
N ALA A 90 10.90 1.78 17.14
CA ALA A 90 11.80 1.84 16.00
C ALA A 90 11.84 3.25 15.41
N ALA A 91 12.96 3.60 14.79
CA ALA A 91 13.01 4.70 13.83
C ALA A 91 12.50 4.17 12.48
N HIS A 92 11.66 4.95 11.79
CA HIS A 92 11.05 4.60 10.53
C HIS A 92 11.50 5.56 9.44
N VAL A 93 11.85 5.03 8.27
CA VAL A 93 12.08 5.80 7.04
C VAL A 93 11.34 5.12 5.89
N GLU A 94 10.74 5.92 4.98
CA GLU A 94 9.93 5.42 3.90
C GLU A 94 10.04 6.32 2.67
N TYR A 95 9.87 5.73 1.51
CA TYR A 95 9.74 6.40 0.23
C TYR A 95 8.52 5.87 -0.49
N ASP A 96 7.69 6.80 -1.00
CA ASP A 96 6.50 6.52 -1.81
C ASP A 96 6.67 7.13 -3.19
N GLY A 97 6.27 6.40 -4.21
CA GLY A 97 6.32 6.92 -5.56
C GLY A 97 5.74 5.99 -6.60
N GLY A 98 5.63 6.49 -7.82
CA GLY A 98 5.10 5.70 -8.90
C GLY A 98 5.01 6.43 -10.22
N LEU A 99 4.57 5.70 -11.21
CA LEU A 99 4.43 6.14 -12.59
C LEU A 99 3.07 5.74 -13.13
N SER A 100 2.44 6.64 -13.86
CA SER A 100 1.35 6.28 -14.75
C SER A 100 1.81 6.34 -16.21
N LYS A 101 0.98 5.90 -17.13
CA LYS A 101 1.29 5.97 -18.57
C LYS A 101 1.50 7.40 -19.09
N THR A 102 1.04 8.40 -18.35
CA THR A 102 1.06 9.81 -18.78
C THR A 102 1.91 10.71 -17.89
N SER A 103 2.17 10.28 -16.65
CA SER A 103 2.81 11.14 -15.63
C SER A 103 3.40 10.31 -14.50
N SER A 104 4.23 10.94 -13.68
CA SER A 104 4.65 10.39 -12.39
C SER A 104 3.64 10.75 -11.30
N PHE A 105 3.44 9.88 -10.31
CA PHE A 105 2.80 10.27 -9.05
C PHE A 105 3.73 11.23 -8.28
N GLN A 106 3.15 12.09 -7.46
CA GLN A 106 3.96 12.94 -6.61
C GLN A 106 4.66 12.07 -5.56
N GLN A 107 5.98 12.06 -5.62
CA GLN A 107 6.82 11.26 -4.74
C GLN A 107 6.88 11.89 -3.36
N SER A 108 7.04 11.06 -2.34
CA SER A 108 7.25 11.50 -0.96
C SER A 108 8.33 10.69 -0.25
N ALA A 109 8.92 11.33 0.76
CA ALA A 109 9.80 10.67 1.73
C ALA A 109 9.26 10.92 3.13
N LEU A 110 9.26 9.87 3.94
CA LEU A 110 8.78 9.90 5.31
C LEU A 110 9.91 9.54 6.27
N ILE A 111 9.90 10.18 7.42
CA ILE A 111 10.78 9.87 8.54
C ILE A 111 10.03 10.03 9.85
N GLY A 112 10.17 9.08 10.76
CA GLY A 112 9.45 9.14 12.02
C GLY A 112 9.79 8.01 12.96
N ALA A 113 8.83 7.70 13.81
CA ALA A 113 8.93 6.64 14.79
C ALA A 113 7.77 5.64 14.63
N ALA A 114 8.07 4.39 14.91
CA ALA A 114 7.12 3.31 14.98
C ALA A 114 7.11 2.69 16.37
N TRP A 115 5.95 2.14 16.76
CA TRP A 115 5.80 1.27 17.91
C TRP A 115 5.12 -0.03 17.48
N ASN A 116 5.85 -1.12 17.59
CA ASN A 116 5.50 -2.44 17.08
C ASN A 116 5.21 -3.40 18.22
N GLY A 117 4.22 -4.25 18.05
CA GLY A 117 3.93 -5.29 19.02
C GLY A 117 3.34 -6.53 18.38
N HIS A 118 3.36 -7.62 19.15
CA HIS A 118 2.82 -8.90 18.73
C HIS A 118 2.39 -9.75 19.91
N SER A 119 1.48 -10.71 19.69
CA SER A 119 1.21 -11.78 20.65
C SER A 119 2.40 -12.76 20.73
N ALA A 120 2.48 -13.54 21.81
CA ALA A 120 3.58 -14.48 22.03
C ALA A 120 3.73 -15.52 20.91
N ASP A 121 2.64 -15.89 20.26
CA ASP A 121 2.55 -16.83 19.14
C ASP A 121 2.59 -16.18 17.76
N PHE A 122 2.79 -14.84 17.70
CA PHE A 122 2.74 -14.04 16.46
C PHE A 122 1.43 -14.15 15.66
N SER A 123 0.37 -14.70 16.25
CA SER A 123 -0.95 -14.70 15.59
C SER A 123 -1.55 -13.30 15.46
N LYS A 124 -1.08 -12.36 16.26
CA LYS A 124 -1.51 -10.96 16.25
C LYS A 124 -0.28 -10.07 16.18
N THR A 125 -0.26 -9.15 15.23
CA THR A 125 0.78 -8.14 15.09
C THR A 125 0.14 -6.77 14.92
N TYR A 126 0.82 -5.72 15.35
CA TYR A 126 0.39 -4.35 15.13
C TYR A 126 1.59 -3.41 15.08
N SER A 127 1.40 -2.31 14.36
CA SER A 127 2.31 -1.17 14.33
C SER A 127 1.52 0.12 14.39
N VAL A 128 2.05 1.11 15.08
CA VAL A 128 1.59 2.51 15.02
C VAL A 128 2.78 3.37 14.67
N GLN A 129 2.65 4.18 13.63
CA GLN A 129 3.74 4.97 13.07
C GLN A 129 3.32 6.43 13.01
N LEU A 130 4.18 7.33 13.48
CA LEU A 130 3.99 8.77 13.36
C LEU A 130 5.17 9.35 12.59
N MET A 131 4.90 9.94 11.45
CA MET A 131 5.90 10.33 10.48
C MET A 131 5.73 11.76 10.01
N TYR A 132 6.83 12.48 9.87
CA TYR A 132 6.92 13.64 9.02
C TYR A 132 6.98 13.18 7.57
N LYS A 133 6.16 13.78 6.70
CA LYS A 133 6.06 13.46 5.28
C LYS A 133 6.44 14.68 4.44
N HIS A 134 7.40 14.51 3.54
CA HIS A 134 7.81 15.53 2.59
C HIS A 134 7.43 15.10 1.18
N TYR A 135 6.55 15.85 0.54
CA TYR A 135 6.24 15.68 -0.87
C TYR A 135 7.22 16.47 -1.72
N PHE A 136 7.86 15.78 -2.68
CA PHE A 136 8.77 16.43 -3.62
C PHE A 136 7.99 17.16 -4.69
N LYS A 137 8.62 18.18 -5.30
CA LYS A 137 8.08 18.82 -6.48
C LYS A 137 7.98 17.80 -7.64
N ALA A 138 6.77 17.55 -8.13
CA ALA A 138 6.54 16.60 -9.23
C ALA A 138 6.70 17.25 -10.61
N TYR A 139 6.19 18.48 -10.77
CA TYR A 139 6.13 19.21 -12.04
C TYR A 139 6.42 20.70 -11.83
N ASP A 140 6.64 21.43 -12.91
CA ASP A 140 6.90 22.88 -12.83
C ASP A 140 5.75 23.70 -12.24
N TYR A 141 4.52 23.18 -12.35
CA TYR A 141 3.31 23.77 -11.78
C TYR A 141 2.94 23.26 -10.39
N SER A 142 3.68 22.30 -9.84
CA SER A 142 3.47 21.80 -8.48
C SER A 142 4.56 22.29 -7.53
N ASN A 143 4.24 22.43 -6.27
CA ASN A 143 5.19 22.77 -5.23
C ASN A 143 5.53 21.55 -4.37
N ALA A 144 6.74 21.52 -3.84
CA ALA A 144 7.06 20.66 -2.71
C ALA A 144 6.33 21.18 -1.48
N TYR A 145 5.83 20.29 -0.64
CA TYR A 145 5.19 20.67 0.62
C TYR A 145 5.45 19.66 1.75
N HIS A 146 5.16 20.09 2.94
CA HIS A 146 5.37 19.33 4.16
C HIS A 146 4.05 18.86 4.74
N SER A 147 4.06 17.65 5.26
CA SER A 147 2.91 17.00 5.85
C SER A 147 3.32 16.14 7.05
N PHE A 148 2.36 15.50 7.65
CA PHE A 148 2.54 14.40 8.60
C PHE A 148 1.69 13.23 8.16
N GLN A 149 2.05 12.03 8.60
CA GLN A 149 1.26 10.81 8.41
C GLN A 149 1.23 10.02 9.72
N LEU A 150 0.03 9.57 10.08
CA LEU A 150 -0.20 8.60 11.14
C LEU A 150 -0.69 7.33 10.48
N THR A 151 0.06 6.23 10.67
CA THR A 151 -0.26 4.91 10.12
C THR A 151 -0.51 3.92 11.26
N GLY A 152 -1.60 3.17 11.15
CA GLY A 152 -1.86 1.99 11.97
C GLY A 152 -1.87 0.74 11.09
N VAL A 153 -1.09 -0.28 11.46
CA VAL A 153 -1.01 -1.55 10.72
C VAL A 153 -1.43 -2.69 11.64
N TRP A 154 -2.16 -3.67 11.12
CA TRP A 154 -2.52 -4.87 11.88
C TRP A 154 -2.40 -6.13 11.04
N GLY A 155 -2.15 -7.25 11.74
CA GLY A 155 -2.18 -8.59 11.20
C GLY A 155 -2.75 -9.57 12.22
N LEU A 156 -3.71 -10.37 11.81
CA LEU A 156 -4.38 -11.38 12.65
C LEU A 156 -4.44 -12.68 11.86
N ASN A 157 -3.90 -13.76 12.43
CA ASN A 157 -4.09 -15.12 11.93
C ASN A 157 -5.02 -15.87 12.89
N PHE A 158 -6.03 -16.53 12.36
CA PHE A 158 -7.05 -17.23 13.15
C PHE A 158 -7.55 -18.49 12.42
N ALA A 159 -8.43 -19.25 13.08
CA ALA A 159 -8.93 -20.52 12.57
C ALA A 159 -7.79 -21.50 12.20
N ASP A 160 -6.83 -21.71 13.11
CA ASP A 160 -5.63 -22.53 12.90
C ASP A 160 -4.82 -22.10 11.67
N ASN A 161 -4.62 -20.80 11.51
CA ASN A 161 -3.95 -20.15 10.37
C ASN A 161 -4.65 -20.33 9.02
N LYS A 162 -5.89 -20.83 8.99
CA LYS A 162 -6.68 -20.92 7.76
C LYS A 162 -7.20 -19.56 7.30
N CYS A 163 -7.27 -18.58 8.19
CA CYS A 163 -7.72 -17.26 7.86
C CYS A 163 -6.70 -16.21 8.33
N SER A 164 -6.50 -15.18 7.56
CA SER A 164 -5.78 -13.99 7.97
C SER A 164 -6.61 -12.73 7.69
N PHE A 165 -6.58 -11.80 8.65
CA PHE A 165 -7.14 -10.46 8.52
C PHE A 165 -6.03 -9.46 8.77
N SER A 166 -5.68 -8.69 7.77
CA SER A 166 -4.59 -7.72 7.82
C SER A 166 -5.00 -6.42 7.16
N GLY A 167 -4.19 -5.41 7.31
CA GLY A 167 -4.40 -4.13 6.64
C GLY A 167 -3.72 -2.98 7.36
N PHE A 168 -4.01 -1.81 6.87
CA PHE A 168 -3.53 -0.56 7.44
C PHE A 168 -4.62 0.51 7.45
N VAL A 169 -4.39 1.57 8.21
CA VAL A 169 -5.13 2.82 8.15
C VAL A 169 -4.15 3.97 8.21
N ASP A 170 -4.28 4.88 7.26
CA ASP A 170 -3.49 6.08 7.11
C ASP A 170 -4.32 7.35 7.27
N PHE A 171 -3.73 8.30 7.95
CA PHE A 171 -4.22 9.67 8.08
C PHE A 171 -3.10 10.62 7.72
N TRP A 172 -3.29 11.45 6.71
CA TRP A 172 -2.29 12.47 6.37
C TRP A 172 -2.95 13.76 5.88
N ARG A 173 -2.19 14.84 5.90
CA ARG A 173 -2.59 16.09 5.29
C ARG A 173 -2.17 16.08 3.81
N GLY A 174 -3.14 16.02 2.90
CA GLY A 174 -2.96 16.28 1.47
C GLY A 174 -3.06 17.77 1.15
N GLU A 175 -2.64 18.15 -0.06
CA GLU A 175 -2.82 19.51 -0.58
C GLU A 175 -3.69 19.48 -1.83
N LYS A 176 -4.71 20.37 -1.87
CA LYS A 176 -5.47 20.62 -3.09
C LYS A 176 -4.68 21.53 -4.02
N GLY A 177 -5.04 21.53 -5.30
CA GLY A 177 -4.40 22.37 -6.31
C GLY A 177 -4.46 23.89 -6.02
N ASN A 178 -5.29 24.33 -5.06
CA ASN A 178 -5.34 25.71 -4.57
C ASN A 178 -4.46 25.97 -3.33
N GLY A 179 -3.64 25.01 -2.92
CA GLY A 179 -2.76 25.08 -1.74
C GLY A 179 -3.45 24.86 -0.39
N HIS A 180 -4.77 24.64 -0.35
CA HIS A 180 -5.46 24.33 0.89
C HIS A 180 -5.25 22.87 1.28
N GLY A 181 -4.81 22.64 2.52
CA GLY A 181 -4.68 21.31 3.07
C GLY A 181 -6.02 20.65 3.40
N GLU A 182 -6.11 19.36 3.20
CA GLU A 182 -7.23 18.55 3.64
C GLU A 182 -6.75 17.26 4.30
N LEU A 183 -7.54 16.74 5.22
CA LEU A 183 -7.26 15.43 5.81
C LEU A 183 -7.65 14.35 4.81
N VAL A 184 -6.70 13.51 4.47
CA VAL A 184 -6.91 12.29 3.69
C VAL A 184 -6.91 11.11 4.63
N ILE A 185 -7.84 10.19 4.39
CA ILE A 185 -7.96 8.92 5.10
C ILE A 185 -7.97 7.81 4.07
N LEU A 186 -7.14 6.81 4.28
CA LEU A 186 -7.10 5.58 3.49
C LEU A 186 -6.97 4.39 4.42
N THR A 187 -7.75 3.35 4.17
CA THR A 187 -7.58 2.06 4.86
C THR A 187 -7.92 0.92 3.90
N GLU A 188 -7.13 -0.15 3.98
CA GLU A 188 -7.28 -1.32 3.11
C GLU A 188 -7.28 -2.62 3.95
N PRO A 189 -8.39 -2.92 4.65
CA PRO A 189 -8.56 -4.21 5.29
C PRO A 189 -8.61 -5.34 4.25
N GLN A 190 -7.83 -6.38 4.50
CA GLN A 190 -7.75 -7.60 3.70
C GLN A 190 -8.22 -8.79 4.52
N LEU A 191 -9.03 -9.66 3.93
CA LEU A 191 -9.42 -10.94 4.51
C LEU A 191 -9.08 -12.07 3.54
N TRP A 192 -8.24 -13.01 3.98
CA TRP A 192 -7.77 -14.13 3.18
C TRP A 192 -8.15 -15.47 3.80
N TYR A 193 -8.58 -16.41 2.98
CA TYR A 193 -8.70 -17.82 3.31
C TYR A 193 -7.56 -18.60 2.66
N ASN A 194 -6.73 -19.24 3.47
CA ASN A 194 -5.57 -20.02 3.02
C ASN A 194 -6.05 -21.40 2.57
N VAL A 195 -6.17 -21.62 1.28
CA VAL A 195 -6.58 -22.89 0.67
C VAL A 195 -5.48 -23.93 0.83
N THR A 196 -4.22 -23.48 0.66
CA THR A 196 -2.98 -24.22 0.94
C THR A 196 -1.98 -23.31 1.63
N ASP A 197 -0.81 -23.81 1.99
CA ASP A 197 0.29 -23.00 2.57
C ASP A 197 0.75 -21.87 1.62
N HIS A 198 0.57 -22.06 0.31
CA HIS A 198 1.00 -21.09 -0.69
C HIS A 198 -0.15 -20.32 -1.33
N PHE A 199 -1.36 -20.86 -1.39
CA PHE A 199 -2.45 -20.28 -2.15
C PHE A 199 -3.60 -19.83 -1.27
N SER A 200 -4.01 -18.57 -1.41
CA SER A 200 -5.13 -17.99 -0.70
C SER A 200 -6.12 -17.33 -1.65
N ILE A 201 -7.37 -17.30 -1.25
CA ILE A 201 -8.45 -16.54 -1.91
C ILE A 201 -8.99 -15.55 -0.91
N GLY A 202 -9.28 -14.33 -1.35
CA GLY A 202 -9.72 -13.30 -0.40
C GLY A 202 -10.20 -12.03 -1.06
N THR A 203 -10.25 -11.01 -0.25
CA THR A 203 -10.71 -9.68 -0.61
C THR A 203 -9.87 -8.62 0.08
N GLU A 204 -9.72 -7.50 -0.56
CA GLU A 204 -9.28 -6.23 0.00
C GLU A 204 -10.38 -5.20 -0.23
N VAL A 205 -10.55 -4.30 0.69
CA VAL A 205 -11.54 -3.22 0.57
C VAL A 205 -10.83 -1.89 0.80
N GLU A 206 -10.57 -1.14 -0.27
CA GLU A 206 -10.14 0.25 -0.12
C GLU A 206 -11.32 1.09 0.40
N ILE A 207 -11.13 1.70 1.56
CA ILE A 207 -12.07 2.68 2.13
C ILE A 207 -11.31 3.99 2.27
N SER A 208 -11.78 5.02 1.59
CA SER A 208 -11.05 6.26 1.52
C SER A 208 -11.92 7.50 1.65
N ASN A 209 -11.32 8.59 2.14
CA ASN A 209 -11.91 9.91 2.14
C ASN A 209 -10.88 10.94 1.68
N ASN A 210 -11.24 11.78 0.71
CA ASN A 210 -10.36 12.76 0.04
C ASN A 210 -9.14 12.14 -0.69
N PHE A 211 -9.10 10.82 -0.89
CA PHE A 211 -8.01 10.11 -1.57
C PHE A 211 -8.27 9.98 -3.08
N VAL A 212 -9.46 9.52 -3.45
CA VAL A 212 -9.83 9.34 -4.86
C VAL A 212 -10.07 10.70 -5.52
N TYR A 213 -9.32 10.97 -6.60
CA TYR A 213 -9.55 12.18 -7.40
C TYR A 213 -10.82 12.01 -8.24
N ASN A 214 -11.80 12.86 -7.96
CA ASN A 214 -13.11 12.85 -8.60
C ASN A 214 -13.48 14.28 -9.07
N VAL A 215 -13.73 14.43 -10.36
CA VAL A 215 -14.16 15.70 -10.99
C VAL A 215 -15.64 15.73 -11.34
N TYR A 216 -16.35 14.62 -11.12
CA TYR A 216 -17.74 14.46 -11.54
C TYR A 216 -18.72 15.15 -10.58
N ASN A 217 -18.44 15.04 -9.28
CA ASN A 217 -19.25 15.64 -8.21
C ASN A 217 -18.39 15.85 -6.95
N ASP A 218 -19.02 16.32 -5.86
CA ASP A 218 -18.35 16.59 -4.58
C ASP A 218 -18.14 15.34 -3.69
N LYS A 219 -18.37 14.13 -4.23
CA LYS A 219 -18.19 12.90 -3.47
C LYS A 219 -16.71 12.68 -3.14
N LYS A 220 -16.43 12.43 -1.88
CA LYS A 220 -15.08 12.26 -1.34
C LYS A 220 -14.85 10.91 -0.68
N PHE A 221 -15.92 10.27 -0.23
CA PHE A 221 -15.88 8.98 0.45
C PHE A 221 -16.20 7.87 -0.53
N PHE A 222 -15.28 6.87 -0.60
CA PHE A 222 -15.38 5.73 -1.48
C PHE A 222 -15.14 4.43 -0.71
N VAL A 223 -15.78 3.35 -1.17
CA VAL A 223 -15.58 1.98 -0.69
C VAL A 223 -15.45 1.09 -1.91
N ASN A 224 -14.24 0.61 -2.17
CA ASN A 224 -13.86 -0.12 -3.37
C ASN A 224 -13.47 -1.56 -2.99
N PRO A 225 -14.42 -2.51 -2.97
CA PRO A 225 -14.10 -3.89 -2.67
C PRO A 225 -13.43 -4.59 -3.87
N THR A 226 -12.56 -5.51 -3.58
CA THR A 226 -11.92 -6.39 -4.56
C THR A 226 -12.25 -7.86 -4.30
N LEU A 227 -12.01 -8.70 -5.29
CA LEU A 227 -11.85 -10.15 -5.15
C LEU A 227 -10.44 -10.49 -5.60
N GLY A 228 -9.70 -11.21 -4.79
CA GLY A 228 -8.30 -11.48 -5.04
C GLY A 228 -7.87 -12.92 -4.83
N VAL A 229 -6.75 -13.26 -5.44
CA VAL A 229 -5.98 -14.47 -5.17
C VAL A 229 -4.57 -14.06 -4.77
N LYS A 230 -3.95 -14.83 -3.86
CA LYS A 230 -2.61 -14.57 -3.34
C LYS A 230 -1.77 -15.85 -3.37
N TRP A 231 -0.53 -15.70 -3.80
CA TRP A 231 0.49 -16.75 -3.74
C TRP A 231 1.61 -16.31 -2.80
N ASN A 232 1.86 -17.13 -1.76
CA ASN A 232 2.96 -16.95 -0.81
C ASN A 232 4.13 -17.86 -1.23
N PHE A 233 5.35 -17.32 -1.24
CA PHE A 233 6.57 -18.03 -1.63
C PHE A 233 7.27 -18.71 -0.44
#